data_32119c7762e540f097d88e12436a3aed
#
_entry.id   32119c7762e540f097d88e12436a3aed
#
_cell.length_a   1.000
_cell.length_b   1.000
_cell.length_c   1.000
_cell.angle_alpha   90.00
_cell.angle_beta   90.00
_cell.angle_gamma   90.00
#
_symmetry.space_group_name_H-M   'P 1'
#
loop_
_entity.id
_entity.type
_entity.pdbx_description
1 polymer ?
#
loop_
_entity_poly.entity_id
_entity_poly.type
_entity_poly.pdbx_seq_one_letter_code
_entity_poly.pdbx_strand_id
1 'polypeptide(L)'
;MTRTGTGCIDRPSPNHGPRPEGVGVELLILHYTGMPTAESALTRLCDPNAQVSAHYTVDEDGTVYAHVPEDRRAWHAGLSSWRGRADVNSRSIGIEIVNPGHEFGYRPFPAVQMAAVADLCRDIMGRHGIAPADVLGHSDIAPARKEDPGELFDWPGLAARGIGLWPEPAAADDPADSMEDSAEDVAALLGRYGYDTAESRVLLSFQRHFHPERLTGEPDPETLRRLRALLRTTGR
;
A
#
# COMPACT_ATOMS: atom_id res chain seq x y z
N MET A 1 6.72 -19.93 -20.96
CA MET A 1 5.99 -18.91 -20.19
C MET A 1 5.05 -18.18 -21.15
N THR A 2 3.76 -18.22 -20.90
CA THR A 2 2.74 -17.61 -21.77
C THR A 2 2.60 -16.14 -21.35
N ARG A 3 2.65 -15.19 -22.29
CA ARG A 3 2.31 -13.80 -22.01
C ARG A 3 0.80 -13.61 -22.11
N THR A 4 0.18 -13.00 -21.10
CA THR A 4 -1.21 -12.55 -21.18
C THR A 4 -1.32 -11.35 -22.13
N GLY A 5 -2.54 -11.02 -22.57
CA GLY A 5 -2.79 -9.82 -23.39
C GLY A 5 -2.40 -8.49 -22.72
N THR A 6 -2.04 -8.50 -21.43
CA THR A 6 -1.56 -7.37 -20.61
C THR A 6 -0.03 -7.27 -20.57
N GLY A 7 0.71 -8.15 -21.28
CA GLY A 7 2.17 -8.17 -21.25
C GLY A 7 2.80 -8.86 -20.03
N CYS A 8 1.99 -9.34 -19.07
CA CYS A 8 2.45 -10.05 -17.87
C CYS A 8 2.88 -11.48 -18.19
N ILE A 9 3.79 -12.02 -17.38
CA ILE A 9 4.19 -13.43 -17.41
C ILE A 9 3.30 -14.22 -16.45
N ASP A 10 2.62 -15.24 -16.95
CA ASP A 10 1.80 -16.11 -16.10
C ASP A 10 2.67 -16.97 -15.19
N ARG A 11 2.40 -16.86 -13.88
CA ARG A 11 2.99 -17.70 -12.83
C ARG A 11 1.92 -17.97 -11.76
N PRO A 12 0.91 -18.81 -12.04
CA PRO A 12 -0.28 -18.94 -11.22
C PRO A 12 0.02 -19.47 -9.82
N SER A 13 -0.64 -18.87 -8.82
CA SER A 13 -0.64 -19.32 -7.43
C SER A 13 -1.90 -20.13 -7.12
N PRO A 14 -1.82 -21.24 -6.38
CA PRO A 14 -2.98 -21.97 -5.89
C PRO A 14 -3.62 -21.32 -4.65
N ASN A 15 -2.96 -20.34 -4.05
CA ASN A 15 -3.32 -19.73 -2.77
C ASN A 15 -4.35 -18.61 -2.97
N HIS A 16 -5.59 -18.97 -3.26
CA HIS A 16 -6.67 -17.99 -3.42
C HIS A 16 -8.03 -18.62 -3.10
N GLY A 17 -9.03 -17.77 -2.87
CA GLY A 17 -10.42 -18.18 -2.69
C GLY A 17 -11.39 -17.36 -3.54
N PRO A 18 -12.68 -17.63 -3.46
CA PRO A 18 -13.70 -16.75 -4.01
C PRO A 18 -13.73 -15.43 -3.22
N ARG A 19 -14.10 -14.34 -3.89
CA ARG A 19 -14.54 -13.14 -3.17
C ARG A 19 -15.95 -13.39 -2.62
N PRO A 20 -16.30 -12.85 -1.43
CA PRO A 20 -17.68 -12.92 -0.94
C PRO A 20 -18.65 -12.26 -1.93
N GLU A 21 -19.87 -12.78 -2.02
CA GLU A 21 -20.90 -12.24 -2.88
C GLU A 21 -21.18 -10.76 -2.58
N GLY A 22 -21.28 -9.94 -3.62
CA GLY A 22 -21.54 -8.50 -3.50
C GLY A 22 -20.33 -7.66 -3.06
N VAL A 23 -19.17 -8.27 -2.84
CA VAL A 23 -17.95 -7.54 -2.48
C VAL A 23 -17.11 -7.28 -3.74
N GLY A 24 -17.07 -6.02 -4.16
CA GLY A 24 -16.22 -5.55 -5.26
C GLY A 24 -14.81 -5.22 -4.81
N VAL A 25 -13.91 -5.02 -5.78
CA VAL A 25 -12.56 -4.48 -5.56
C VAL A 25 -12.68 -2.95 -5.41
N GLU A 26 -12.20 -2.43 -4.30
CA GLU A 26 -12.25 -1.01 -3.96
C GLU A 26 -10.90 -0.45 -3.47
N LEU A 27 -9.92 -1.33 -3.22
CA LEU A 27 -8.59 -0.96 -2.71
C LEU A 27 -7.48 -1.56 -3.58
N LEU A 28 -6.36 -0.87 -3.65
CA LEU A 28 -5.09 -1.38 -4.19
C LEU A 28 -4.04 -1.32 -3.10
N ILE A 29 -3.44 -2.47 -2.77
CA ILE A 29 -2.46 -2.57 -1.69
C ILE A 29 -1.09 -2.89 -2.26
N LEU A 30 -0.11 -2.04 -1.93
CA LEU A 30 1.27 -2.15 -2.35
C LEU A 30 2.12 -2.75 -1.24
N HIS A 31 2.93 -3.73 -1.62
CA HIS A 31 3.81 -4.49 -0.73
C HIS A 31 5.23 -4.46 -1.26
N TYR A 32 6.22 -4.70 -0.39
CA TYR A 32 7.46 -5.28 -0.84
C TYR A 32 7.49 -6.77 -0.50
N THR A 33 8.22 -7.58 -1.28
CA THR A 33 8.30 -9.03 -1.06
C THR A 33 8.97 -9.43 0.24
N GLY A 34 9.90 -8.60 0.78
CA GLY A 34 10.65 -8.91 2.00
C GLY A 34 11.43 -10.23 1.91
N MET A 35 11.97 -10.55 0.75
CA MET A 35 12.70 -11.79 0.47
C MET A 35 14.04 -11.49 -0.20
N PRO A 36 15.08 -12.34 0.03
CA PRO A 36 16.42 -12.07 -0.48
C PRO A 36 16.51 -11.92 -2.01
N THR A 37 15.64 -12.61 -2.75
CA THR A 37 15.64 -12.61 -4.23
C THR A 37 14.24 -12.65 -4.80
N ALA A 38 14.06 -12.16 -6.04
CA ALA A 38 12.82 -12.29 -6.78
C ALA A 38 12.35 -13.75 -6.88
N GLU A 39 13.23 -14.68 -7.23
CA GLU A 39 12.86 -16.09 -7.38
C GLU A 39 12.40 -16.73 -6.06
N SER A 40 12.99 -16.36 -4.92
CA SER A 40 12.53 -16.83 -3.62
C SER A 40 11.11 -16.32 -3.30
N ALA A 41 10.82 -15.05 -3.62
CA ALA A 41 9.49 -14.46 -3.46
C ALA A 41 8.45 -15.13 -4.37
N LEU A 42 8.76 -15.25 -5.66
CA LEU A 42 7.90 -15.89 -6.65
C LEU A 42 7.60 -17.34 -6.30
N THR A 43 8.61 -18.09 -5.83
CA THR A 43 8.44 -19.48 -5.37
C THR A 43 7.50 -19.54 -4.17
N ARG A 44 7.70 -18.69 -3.17
CA ARG A 44 6.85 -18.63 -1.96
C ARG A 44 5.40 -18.29 -2.27
N LEU A 45 5.16 -17.31 -3.14
CA LEU A 45 3.80 -16.89 -3.53
C LEU A 45 3.03 -17.99 -4.28
N CYS A 46 3.75 -18.94 -4.91
CA CYS A 46 3.17 -20.05 -5.65
C CYS A 46 3.22 -21.40 -4.89
N ASP A 47 3.83 -21.45 -3.70
CA ASP A 47 3.87 -22.67 -2.87
C ASP A 47 2.53 -22.84 -2.13
N PRO A 48 1.79 -23.95 -2.35
CA PRO A 48 0.53 -24.21 -1.66
C PRO A 48 0.66 -24.28 -0.14
N ASN A 49 1.84 -24.64 0.39
CA ASN A 49 2.07 -24.72 1.83
C ASN A 49 2.31 -23.35 2.48
N ALA A 50 2.69 -22.34 1.71
CA ALA A 50 2.99 -21.00 2.23
C ALA A 50 1.72 -20.22 2.63
N GLN A 51 0.57 -20.55 2.04
CA GLN A 51 -0.74 -19.92 2.29
C GLN A 51 -0.69 -18.38 2.19
N VAL A 52 0.12 -17.88 1.28
CA VAL A 52 0.23 -16.47 0.90
C VAL A 52 0.23 -16.35 -0.60
N SER A 53 -0.27 -15.25 -1.12
CA SER A 53 -0.24 -14.92 -2.55
C SER A 53 -0.45 -13.43 -2.77
N ALA A 54 -0.26 -12.97 -4.00
CA ALA A 54 -0.66 -11.67 -4.48
C ALA A 54 -1.33 -11.82 -5.85
N HIS A 55 -1.92 -10.76 -6.37
CA HIS A 55 -2.44 -10.78 -7.73
C HIS A 55 -1.30 -10.63 -8.73
N TYR A 56 -0.34 -9.77 -8.39
CA TYR A 56 0.81 -9.48 -9.24
C TYR A 56 2.10 -9.38 -8.43
N THR A 57 3.23 -9.62 -9.11
CA THR A 57 4.56 -9.26 -8.62
C THR A 57 5.27 -8.45 -9.70
N VAL A 58 5.96 -7.37 -9.30
CA VAL A 58 6.82 -6.56 -10.17
C VAL A 58 8.27 -6.76 -9.77
N ASP A 59 9.08 -7.30 -10.68
CA ASP A 59 10.50 -7.54 -10.47
C ASP A 59 11.32 -6.25 -10.61
N GLU A 60 12.55 -6.26 -10.15
CA GLU A 60 13.46 -5.10 -10.16
C GLU A 60 13.77 -4.60 -11.58
N ASP A 61 13.69 -5.47 -12.60
CA ASP A 61 13.86 -5.11 -14.01
C ASP A 61 12.58 -4.60 -14.68
N GLY A 62 11.47 -4.51 -13.93
CA GLY A 62 10.16 -4.10 -14.42
C GLY A 62 9.32 -5.25 -14.99
N THR A 63 9.80 -6.49 -14.96
CA THR A 63 8.99 -7.65 -15.36
C THR A 63 7.80 -7.83 -14.42
N VAL A 64 6.60 -7.99 -14.98
CA VAL A 64 5.37 -8.20 -14.23
C VAL A 64 4.94 -9.66 -14.32
N TYR A 65 4.71 -10.29 -13.17
CA TYR A 65 4.14 -11.63 -13.05
C TYR A 65 2.70 -11.57 -12.58
N ALA A 66 1.82 -12.38 -13.16
CA ALA A 66 0.42 -12.55 -12.74
C ALA A 66 0.26 -13.90 -12.03
N HIS A 67 -0.32 -13.87 -10.81
CA HIS A 67 -0.46 -15.06 -9.97
C HIS A 67 -1.91 -15.45 -9.71
N VAL A 68 -2.73 -14.49 -9.28
CA VAL A 68 -4.14 -14.72 -8.93
C VAL A 68 -5.02 -13.82 -9.80
N PRO A 69 -6.05 -14.38 -10.47
CA PRO A 69 -7.01 -13.56 -11.23
C PRO A 69 -7.69 -12.50 -10.33
N GLU A 70 -7.97 -11.31 -10.87
CA GLU A 70 -8.51 -10.18 -10.09
C GLU A 70 -9.93 -10.44 -9.54
N ASP A 71 -10.70 -11.32 -10.17
CA ASP A 71 -12.00 -11.78 -9.69
C ASP A 71 -11.91 -12.75 -8.50
N ARG A 72 -10.69 -13.19 -8.14
CA ARG A 72 -10.41 -14.06 -7.00
C ARG A 72 -9.81 -13.25 -5.85
N ARG A 73 -9.93 -13.79 -4.65
CA ARG A 73 -9.36 -13.26 -3.40
C ARG A 73 -7.96 -13.83 -3.21
N ALA A 74 -6.92 -13.07 -3.47
CA ALA A 74 -5.55 -13.42 -3.08
C ALA A 74 -5.35 -13.21 -1.56
N TRP A 75 -4.28 -13.83 -1.01
CA TRP A 75 -4.00 -13.83 0.44
C TRP A 75 -2.74 -13.00 0.73
N HIS A 76 -2.83 -11.67 0.61
CA HIS A 76 -1.69 -10.73 0.76
C HIS A 76 -1.78 -9.84 2.00
N ALA A 77 -2.98 -9.51 2.48
CA ALA A 77 -3.17 -8.51 3.53
C ALA A 77 -3.20 -9.09 4.95
N GLY A 78 -3.48 -10.41 5.10
CA GLY A 78 -3.61 -11.06 6.40
C GLY A 78 -4.70 -10.43 7.29
N LEU A 79 -4.45 -10.38 8.59
CA LEU A 79 -5.29 -9.62 9.53
C LEU A 79 -5.03 -8.13 9.28
N SER A 80 -6.05 -7.43 8.86
CA SER A 80 -5.96 -6.04 8.41
C SER A 80 -7.31 -5.35 8.44
N SER A 81 -7.31 -4.05 8.58
CA SER A 81 -8.52 -3.23 8.52
C SER A 81 -8.27 -1.90 7.82
N TRP A 82 -9.32 -1.34 7.23
CA TRP A 82 -9.30 0.00 6.64
C TRP A 82 -10.70 0.59 6.65
N ARG A 83 -10.84 1.82 7.18
CA ARG A 83 -12.13 2.52 7.34
C ARG A 83 -13.14 1.68 8.09
N GLY A 84 -12.74 1.08 9.21
CA GLY A 84 -13.58 0.28 10.08
C GLY A 84 -14.04 -1.06 9.48
N ARG A 85 -13.49 -1.48 8.34
CA ARG A 85 -13.81 -2.75 7.67
C ARG A 85 -12.60 -3.66 7.63
N ALA A 86 -12.73 -4.83 8.24
CA ALA A 86 -11.73 -5.90 8.20
C ALA A 86 -11.72 -6.65 6.85
N ASP A 87 -10.94 -7.72 6.77
CA ASP A 87 -10.80 -8.59 5.58
C ASP A 87 -10.51 -7.82 4.30
N VAL A 88 -9.41 -7.05 4.32
CA VAL A 88 -8.97 -6.28 3.16
C VAL A 88 -8.69 -7.17 1.94
N ASN A 89 -8.26 -8.43 2.13
CA ASN A 89 -8.08 -9.39 1.02
C ASN A 89 -9.33 -9.51 0.13
N SER A 90 -10.52 -9.49 0.71
CA SER A 90 -11.77 -9.69 -0.04
C SER A 90 -12.13 -8.52 -0.95
N ARG A 91 -11.61 -7.32 -0.69
CA ARG A 91 -11.98 -6.08 -1.37
C ARG A 91 -10.80 -5.33 -2.00
N SER A 92 -9.67 -6.00 -2.18
CA SER A 92 -8.46 -5.39 -2.74
C SER A 92 -7.80 -6.23 -3.82
N ILE A 93 -6.94 -5.56 -4.58
CA ILE A 93 -5.87 -6.16 -5.38
C ILE A 93 -4.56 -5.92 -4.62
N GLY A 94 -3.69 -6.93 -4.52
CA GLY A 94 -2.36 -6.80 -3.93
C GLY A 94 -1.28 -6.93 -4.99
N ILE A 95 -0.30 -6.02 -4.94
CA ILE A 95 0.90 -6.02 -5.78
C ILE A 95 2.12 -6.18 -4.87
N GLU A 96 2.88 -7.24 -5.08
CA GLU A 96 4.18 -7.47 -4.46
C GLU A 96 5.28 -6.85 -5.34
N ILE A 97 6.12 -6.00 -4.77
CA ILE A 97 7.19 -5.30 -5.47
C ILE A 97 8.50 -5.88 -4.93
N VAL A 98 9.31 -6.47 -5.81
CA VAL A 98 10.54 -7.14 -5.38
C VAL A 98 11.47 -6.14 -4.71
N ASN A 99 11.74 -6.39 -3.46
CA ASN A 99 12.70 -5.67 -2.63
C ASN A 99 13.02 -6.55 -1.41
N PRO A 100 14.29 -6.67 -0.99
CA PRO A 100 14.65 -7.52 0.15
C PRO A 100 13.99 -7.11 1.46
N GLY A 101 13.51 -5.86 1.57
CA GLY A 101 12.86 -5.37 2.79
C GLY A 101 13.82 -5.21 3.96
N HIS A 102 13.30 -4.75 5.08
CA HIS A 102 14.09 -4.38 6.26
C HIS A 102 14.94 -5.53 6.81
N GLU A 103 14.48 -6.77 6.69
CA GLU A 103 15.18 -7.94 7.19
C GLU A 103 16.42 -8.32 6.36
N PHE A 104 16.37 -8.15 5.03
CA PHE A 104 17.40 -8.67 4.11
C PHE A 104 18.14 -7.58 3.34
N GLY A 105 18.05 -6.32 3.75
CA GLY A 105 18.78 -5.19 3.16
C GLY A 105 17.92 -4.28 2.31
N TYR A 106 16.97 -3.63 2.97
CA TYR A 106 16.05 -2.67 2.37
C TYR A 106 16.78 -1.56 1.60
N ARG A 107 16.31 -1.27 0.40
CA ARG A 107 16.95 -0.34 -0.54
C ARG A 107 15.93 0.40 -1.38
N PRO A 108 16.32 1.53 -2.02
CA PRO A 108 15.45 2.21 -2.98
C PRO A 108 15.03 1.29 -4.13
N PHE A 109 13.81 1.51 -4.62
CA PHE A 109 13.24 0.76 -5.73
C PHE A 109 13.80 1.29 -7.07
N PRO A 110 14.25 0.42 -8.00
CA PRO A 110 14.73 0.86 -9.31
C PRO A 110 13.69 1.65 -10.10
N ALA A 111 14.13 2.68 -10.84
CA ALA A 111 13.23 3.52 -11.61
C ALA A 111 12.41 2.74 -12.68
N VAL A 112 13.00 1.71 -13.28
CA VAL A 112 12.31 0.83 -14.25
C VAL A 112 11.22 0.01 -13.57
N GLN A 113 11.46 -0.47 -12.35
CA GLN A 113 10.47 -1.16 -11.53
C GLN A 113 9.31 -0.23 -11.16
N MET A 114 9.60 0.99 -10.66
CA MET A 114 8.58 1.97 -10.31
C MET A 114 7.76 2.44 -11.51
N ALA A 115 8.35 2.49 -12.70
CA ALA A 115 7.62 2.76 -13.94
C ALA A 115 6.60 1.63 -14.23
N ALA A 116 7.01 0.37 -14.13
CA ALA A 116 6.13 -0.80 -14.31
C ALA A 116 5.03 -0.86 -13.24
N VAL A 117 5.37 -0.56 -11.97
CA VAL A 117 4.39 -0.43 -10.88
C VAL A 117 3.34 0.63 -11.22
N ALA A 118 3.77 1.81 -11.68
CA ALA A 118 2.85 2.90 -12.01
C ALA A 118 1.89 2.53 -13.17
N ASP A 119 2.41 1.88 -14.21
CA ASP A 119 1.58 1.46 -15.35
C ASP A 119 0.56 0.39 -14.92
N LEU A 120 1.00 -0.62 -14.14
CA LEU A 120 0.12 -1.66 -13.60
C LEU A 120 -0.96 -1.07 -12.67
N CYS A 121 -0.58 -0.18 -11.75
CA CYS A 121 -1.53 0.49 -10.85
C CYS A 121 -2.60 1.26 -11.63
N ARG A 122 -2.19 2.04 -12.65
CA ARG A 122 -3.12 2.81 -13.49
C ARG A 122 -4.12 1.92 -14.18
N ASP A 123 -3.68 0.79 -14.73
CA ASP A 123 -4.52 -0.18 -15.40
C ASP A 123 -5.54 -0.81 -14.44
N ILE A 124 -5.10 -1.21 -13.24
CA ILE A 124 -5.97 -1.78 -12.20
C ILE A 124 -6.99 -0.73 -11.72
N MET A 125 -6.52 0.47 -11.39
CA MET A 125 -7.39 1.56 -10.95
C MET A 125 -8.47 1.87 -12.00
N GLY A 126 -8.10 1.90 -13.27
CA GLY A 126 -9.03 2.12 -14.38
C GLY A 126 -10.09 1.01 -14.53
N ARG A 127 -9.68 -0.25 -14.38
CA ARG A 127 -10.60 -1.40 -14.48
C ARG A 127 -11.61 -1.47 -13.33
N HIS A 128 -11.19 -1.13 -12.13
CA HIS A 128 -12.00 -1.28 -10.92
C HIS A 128 -12.59 0.04 -10.39
N GLY A 129 -12.24 1.17 -10.98
CA GLY A 129 -12.69 2.49 -10.51
C GLY A 129 -12.09 2.87 -9.15
N ILE A 130 -10.88 2.40 -8.83
CA ILE A 130 -10.19 2.68 -7.55
C ILE A 130 -9.73 4.13 -7.55
N ALA A 131 -10.14 4.90 -6.53
CA ALA A 131 -9.70 6.28 -6.38
C ALA A 131 -8.25 6.36 -5.87
N PRO A 132 -7.49 7.45 -6.15
CA PRO A 132 -6.15 7.62 -5.61
C PRO A 132 -6.05 7.46 -4.09
N ALA A 133 -7.06 7.91 -3.34
CA ALA A 133 -7.14 7.77 -1.89
C ALA A 133 -7.32 6.31 -1.39
N ASP A 134 -7.48 5.36 -2.30
CA ASP A 134 -7.71 3.94 -2.01
C ASP A 134 -6.53 3.06 -2.47
N VAL A 135 -5.41 3.70 -2.84
CA VAL A 135 -4.10 3.07 -3.05
C VAL A 135 -3.28 3.24 -1.77
N LEU A 136 -2.94 2.13 -1.12
CA LEU A 136 -2.41 2.08 0.24
C LEU A 136 -1.18 1.17 0.31
N GLY A 137 -0.34 1.38 1.32
CA GLY A 137 0.68 0.41 1.73
C GLY A 137 0.11 -0.67 2.65
N HIS A 138 0.76 -1.80 2.74
CA HIS A 138 0.39 -2.83 3.72
C HIS A 138 0.48 -2.30 5.15
N SER A 139 1.47 -1.47 5.44
CA SER A 139 1.61 -0.83 6.75
C SER A 139 0.41 0.07 7.11
N ASP A 140 -0.29 0.66 6.13
CA ASP A 140 -1.46 1.50 6.41
C ASP A 140 -2.63 0.68 6.95
N ILE A 141 -2.80 -0.55 6.46
CA ILE A 141 -3.92 -1.43 6.79
C ILE A 141 -3.62 -2.45 7.91
N ALA A 142 -2.36 -2.56 8.32
CA ALA A 142 -1.90 -3.48 9.37
C ALA A 142 -0.70 -2.89 10.15
N PRO A 143 -0.82 -1.70 10.75
CA PRO A 143 0.29 -0.89 11.28
C PRO A 143 1.08 -1.59 12.39
N ALA A 144 0.43 -2.44 13.20
CA ALA A 144 1.09 -3.17 14.27
C ALA A 144 2.05 -4.28 13.77
N ARG A 145 1.85 -4.77 12.54
CA ARG A 145 2.51 -5.98 12.03
C ARG A 145 3.41 -5.75 10.83
N LYS A 146 3.17 -4.67 10.08
CA LYS A 146 3.73 -4.48 8.74
C LYS A 146 4.43 -3.14 8.58
N GLU A 147 5.47 -3.17 7.74
CA GLU A 147 6.27 -2.00 7.40
C GLU A 147 6.31 -1.74 5.90
N ASP A 148 5.94 -2.75 5.09
CA ASP A 148 5.94 -2.66 3.62
C ASP A 148 4.87 -1.69 3.09
N PRO A 149 5.14 -0.99 1.97
CA PRO A 149 6.34 -1.03 1.14
C PRO A 149 7.54 -0.23 1.70
N GLY A 150 7.43 0.40 2.87
CA GLY A 150 8.51 1.06 3.59
C GLY A 150 8.73 2.52 3.18
N GLU A 151 9.63 3.18 3.91
CA GLU A 151 9.90 4.61 3.82
C GLU A 151 10.70 5.05 2.57
N LEU A 152 11.38 4.11 1.89
CA LEU A 152 12.10 4.40 0.63
C LEU A 152 11.21 4.20 -0.60
N PHE A 153 9.92 3.91 -0.41
CA PHE A 153 8.99 3.76 -1.52
C PHE A 153 8.59 5.12 -2.09
N ASP A 154 8.63 5.28 -3.41
CA ASP A 154 8.42 6.57 -4.09
C ASP A 154 6.92 6.92 -4.21
N TRP A 155 6.28 7.16 -3.07
CA TRP A 155 4.90 7.64 -3.02
C TRP A 155 4.69 8.97 -3.76
N PRO A 156 5.59 10.00 -3.62
CA PRO A 156 5.47 11.24 -4.37
C PRO A 156 5.47 11.05 -5.88
N GLY A 157 6.37 10.18 -6.38
CA GLY A 157 6.46 9.88 -7.81
C GLY A 157 5.22 9.16 -8.36
N LEU A 158 4.57 8.31 -7.57
CA LEU A 158 3.29 7.70 -7.93
C LEU A 158 2.15 8.71 -7.90
N ALA A 159 2.07 9.53 -6.86
CA ALA A 159 1.03 10.57 -6.72
C ALA A 159 1.06 11.59 -7.86
N ALA A 160 2.25 11.99 -8.31
CA ALA A 160 2.44 12.83 -9.50
C ALA A 160 1.86 12.20 -10.79
N ARG A 161 1.63 10.88 -10.79
CA ARG A 161 1.00 10.13 -11.89
C ARG A 161 -0.47 9.77 -11.62
N GLY A 162 -1.06 10.35 -10.55
CA GLY A 162 -2.45 10.10 -10.13
C GLY A 162 -2.68 8.79 -9.38
N ILE A 163 -1.63 8.18 -8.83
CA ILE A 163 -1.66 6.90 -8.12
C ILE A 163 -1.30 7.15 -6.65
N GLY A 164 -2.23 6.87 -5.74
CA GLY A 164 -2.06 7.25 -4.35
C GLY A 164 -2.21 8.76 -4.13
N LEU A 165 -1.98 9.21 -2.92
CA LEU A 165 -1.99 10.61 -2.53
C LEU A 165 -0.63 11.01 -1.95
N TRP A 166 -0.23 12.24 -2.24
CA TRP A 166 0.88 12.91 -1.59
C TRP A 166 0.51 14.38 -1.42
N PRO A 167 -0.26 14.71 -0.36
CA PRO A 167 -0.75 16.07 -0.20
C PRO A 167 0.38 17.01 0.20
N GLU A 168 0.47 18.13 -0.52
CA GLU A 168 1.35 19.21 -0.11
C GLU A 168 0.76 19.90 1.14
N PRO A 169 1.51 20.00 2.24
CA PRO A 169 1.06 20.71 3.42
C PRO A 169 0.93 22.21 3.13
N ALA A 170 -0.01 22.86 3.81
CA ALA A 170 -0.10 24.32 3.80
C ALA A 170 1.19 24.94 4.38
N ALA A 171 1.44 26.20 4.04
CA ALA A 171 2.58 26.94 4.61
C ALA A 171 2.53 26.92 6.14
N ALA A 172 3.71 26.95 6.79
CA ALA A 172 3.81 26.86 8.25
C ALA A 172 3.05 27.94 9.03
N ASP A 173 2.75 29.06 8.36
CA ASP A 173 2.06 30.23 8.93
C ASP A 173 0.55 30.25 8.58
N ASP A 174 -0.03 29.18 8.05
CA ASP A 174 -1.47 29.12 7.76
C ASP A 174 -2.25 29.10 9.08
N PRO A 175 -3.12 30.10 9.35
CA PRO A 175 -3.93 30.18 10.58
C PRO A 175 -4.82 28.95 10.79
N ALA A 176 -5.16 28.21 9.72
CA ALA A 176 -5.91 26.96 9.78
C ALA A 176 -5.10 25.78 10.37
N ASP A 177 -3.79 25.94 10.51
CA ASP A 177 -2.87 24.96 11.07
C ASP A 177 -2.37 25.34 12.49
N SER A 178 -3.13 26.15 13.23
CA SER A 178 -2.79 26.51 14.61
C SER A 178 -2.68 25.28 15.50
N MET A 179 -1.58 25.22 16.27
CA MET A 179 -1.05 24.06 17.00
C MET A 179 -1.74 23.79 18.34
N GLU A 180 -3.06 23.93 18.47
CA GLU A 180 -3.75 23.63 19.74
C GLU A 180 -4.24 22.17 19.87
N ASP A 181 -3.88 21.29 18.92
CA ASP A 181 -4.38 19.92 18.93
C ASP A 181 -3.58 19.02 19.87
N SER A 182 -4.26 18.42 20.84
CA SER A 182 -3.73 17.42 21.75
C SER A 182 -3.39 16.10 21.02
N ALA A 183 -2.66 15.18 21.67
CA ALA A 183 -2.41 13.85 21.12
C ALA A 183 -3.70 13.05 20.84
N GLU A 184 -4.79 13.36 21.54
CA GLU A 184 -6.11 12.78 21.33
C GLU A 184 -6.69 13.19 19.96
N ASP A 185 -6.42 14.43 19.54
CA ASP A 185 -6.86 14.95 18.25
C ASP A 185 -6.16 14.26 17.07
N VAL A 186 -4.89 13.85 17.23
CA VAL A 186 -4.13 13.11 16.19
C VAL A 186 -4.76 11.75 15.92
N ALA A 187 -5.13 11.00 16.95
CA ALA A 187 -5.79 9.71 16.77
C ALA A 187 -7.15 9.88 16.07
N ALA A 188 -7.93 10.89 16.45
CA ALA A 188 -9.20 11.19 15.78
C ALA A 188 -9.01 11.53 14.30
N LEU A 189 -7.99 12.34 13.95
CA LEU A 189 -7.66 12.68 12.56
C LEU A 189 -7.23 11.46 11.74
N LEU A 190 -6.38 10.58 12.31
CA LEU A 190 -5.97 9.32 11.69
C LEU A 190 -7.17 8.40 11.43
N GLY A 191 -8.08 8.28 12.41
CA GLY A 191 -9.32 7.52 12.28
C GLY A 191 -10.24 8.07 11.17
N ARG A 192 -10.37 9.38 11.07
CA ARG A 192 -11.14 10.05 9.99
C ARG A 192 -10.57 9.75 8.63
N TYR A 193 -9.27 9.66 8.47
CA TYR A 193 -8.65 9.25 7.20
C TYR A 193 -8.95 7.80 6.88
N GLY A 194 -8.88 6.89 7.86
CA GLY A 194 -9.24 5.49 7.66
C GLY A 194 -8.45 4.47 8.46
N TYR A 195 -7.45 4.90 9.25
CA TYR A 195 -6.67 4.01 10.09
C TYR A 195 -7.50 3.42 11.24
N ASP A 196 -7.18 2.20 11.64
CA ASP A 196 -7.69 1.60 12.86
C ASP A 196 -6.87 2.08 14.06
N THR A 197 -7.37 3.08 14.76
CA THR A 197 -6.65 3.71 15.88
C THR A 197 -6.59 2.86 17.15
N ALA A 198 -7.25 1.71 17.17
CA ALA A 198 -7.08 0.72 18.24
C ALA A 198 -5.76 -0.07 18.08
N GLU A 199 -5.15 -0.08 16.88
CA GLU A 199 -3.87 -0.71 16.65
C GLU A 199 -2.70 0.15 17.14
N SER A 200 -1.61 -0.50 17.51
CA SER A 200 -0.35 0.18 17.81
C SER A 200 0.35 0.66 16.53
N ARG A 201 1.27 1.61 16.65
CA ARG A 201 2.13 2.12 15.57
C ARG A 201 1.41 2.82 14.41
N VAL A 202 0.15 3.22 14.57
CA VAL A 202 -0.64 3.87 13.52
C VAL A 202 0.03 5.15 13.03
N LEU A 203 0.50 6.00 13.95
CA LEU A 203 1.18 7.24 13.60
C LEU A 203 2.52 6.99 12.90
N LEU A 204 3.27 5.97 13.33
CA LEU A 204 4.51 5.57 12.66
C LEU A 204 4.24 5.07 11.24
N SER A 205 3.13 4.34 11.04
CA SER A 205 2.71 3.88 9.72
C SER A 205 2.32 5.05 8.81
N PHE A 206 1.57 6.02 9.34
CA PHE A 206 1.27 7.26 8.65
C PHE A 206 2.56 8.01 8.26
N GLN A 207 3.51 8.17 9.20
CA GLN A 207 4.79 8.80 8.90
C GLN A 207 5.55 8.05 7.80
N ARG A 208 5.58 6.72 7.83
CA ARG A 208 6.26 5.90 6.80
C ARG A 208 5.69 6.16 5.40
N HIS A 209 4.40 6.40 5.28
CA HIS A 209 3.76 6.72 4.01
C HIS A 209 3.91 8.19 3.64
N PHE A 210 3.60 9.12 4.56
CA PHE A 210 3.42 10.54 4.26
C PHE A 210 4.49 11.48 4.82
N HIS A 211 5.40 10.99 5.67
CA HIS A 211 6.50 11.75 6.25
C HIS A 211 7.74 10.84 6.49
N PRO A 212 8.23 10.16 5.44
CA PRO A 212 9.28 9.14 5.58
C PRO A 212 10.62 9.68 6.09
N GLU A 213 10.84 10.99 6.07
CA GLU A 213 12.04 11.62 6.59
C GLU A 213 12.08 11.62 8.14
N ARG A 214 10.94 11.32 8.80
CA ARG A 214 10.83 11.38 10.26
C ARG A 214 9.95 10.27 10.85
N LEU A 215 10.53 9.12 11.07
CA LEU A 215 9.86 7.91 11.59
C LEU A 215 10.00 7.84 13.13
N THR A 216 9.28 8.66 13.85
CA THR A 216 9.35 8.69 15.33
C THR A 216 8.20 7.94 16.00
N GLY A 217 7.07 7.84 15.35
CA GLY A 217 5.81 7.41 15.96
C GLY A 217 5.22 8.43 16.93
N GLU A 218 5.84 9.60 17.05
CA GLU A 218 5.38 10.72 17.90
C GLU A 218 4.81 11.84 17.03
N PRO A 219 3.80 12.55 17.50
CA PRO A 219 3.24 13.71 16.79
C PRO A 219 4.30 14.82 16.64
N ASP A 220 4.34 15.44 15.48
CA ASP A 220 5.12 16.64 15.20
C ASP A 220 4.35 17.57 14.27
N PRO A 221 4.70 18.88 14.23
CA PRO A 221 3.95 19.85 13.46
C PRO A 221 3.83 19.53 11.96
N GLU A 222 4.86 18.99 11.35
CA GLU A 222 4.86 18.63 9.93
C GLU A 222 3.94 17.43 9.66
N THR A 223 4.03 16.39 10.49
CA THR A 223 3.13 15.23 10.42
C THR A 223 1.67 15.65 10.50
N LEU A 224 1.33 16.58 11.41
CA LEU A 224 -0.02 17.10 11.54
C LEU A 224 -0.47 17.91 10.32
N ARG A 225 0.39 18.78 9.77
CA ARG A 225 0.07 19.53 8.55
C ARG A 225 -0.22 18.59 7.37
N ARG A 226 0.59 17.55 7.17
CA ARG A 226 0.38 16.55 6.13
C ARG A 226 -0.93 15.79 6.32
N LEU A 227 -1.25 15.38 7.54
CA LEU A 227 -2.49 14.68 7.86
C LEU A 227 -3.73 15.57 7.59
N ARG A 228 -3.70 16.83 7.99
CA ARG A 228 -4.78 17.80 7.71
C ARG A 228 -4.92 18.07 6.21
N ALA A 229 -3.80 18.23 5.50
CA ALA A 229 -3.81 18.40 4.04
C ALA A 229 -4.44 17.17 3.34
N LEU A 230 -4.13 15.97 3.82
CA LEU A 230 -4.71 14.72 3.32
C LEU A 230 -6.23 14.66 3.53
N LEU A 231 -6.70 15.05 4.72
CA LEU A 231 -8.14 15.12 5.02
C LEU A 231 -8.85 16.15 4.16
N ARG A 232 -8.26 17.35 3.95
CA ARG A 232 -8.82 18.36 3.03
C ARG A 232 -8.93 17.82 1.60
N THR A 233 -7.87 17.17 1.10
CA THR A 233 -7.84 16.60 -0.26
C THR A 233 -8.92 15.53 -0.46
N THR A 234 -9.21 14.76 0.59
CA THR A 234 -10.20 13.67 0.53
C THR A 234 -11.62 14.08 0.95
N GLY A 235 -11.81 15.33 1.40
CA GLY A 235 -13.11 15.82 1.90
C GLY A 235 -13.57 15.15 3.19
N ARG A 236 -12.63 14.73 4.03
CA ARG A 236 -12.88 13.96 5.26
C ARG A 236 -12.56 14.74 6.53
#